data_9bb4b5ba627304c6b3c4c9174972bc30
#
_entry.id   9bb4b5ba627304c6b3c4c9174972bc30
#
_cell.length_a   1.000
_cell.length_b   1.000
_cell.length_c   1.000
_cell.angle_alpha   90.00
_cell.angle_beta   90.00
_cell.angle_gamma   90.00
#
_symmetry.space_group_name_H-M   'P 1'
#
loop_
_entity.id
_entity.type
_entity.pdbx_description
1 polymer ?
#
loop_
_entity_poly.entity_id
_entity_poly.type
_entity_poly.pdbx_seq_one_letter_code
_entity_poly.pdbx_strand_id
1 'polypeptide(L)'
;MIIVEEPYPSYWHGFAGHGALEELANLTAQIKKHAASVLDRVANAAKQAGVSFDTIQVADAQPHQAIIATAADRGCDLIVMASHGRSGLSALVLGSVTNKVLMHTKTPVLVCQ
;
A
#
# COMPACT_ATOMS: atom_id res chain seq x y z
N MET A 1 9.98 3.63 3.07
CA MET A 1 8.98 2.99 2.21
C MET A 1 7.66 2.90 2.92
N ILE A 2 6.60 3.20 2.22
CA ILE A 2 5.24 3.18 2.76
C ILE A 2 4.48 2.10 2.02
N ILE A 3 3.84 1.18 2.75
CA ILE A 3 2.86 0.27 2.20
C ILE A 3 1.52 0.60 2.83
N VAL A 4 0.53 0.82 1.96
CA VAL A 4 -0.85 1.00 2.38
C VAL A 4 -1.61 -0.28 2.04
N GLU A 5 -2.19 -0.88 3.06
CA GLU A 5 -3.02 -2.06 2.92
C GLU A 5 -4.48 -1.69 3.15
N GLU A 6 -5.33 -2.10 2.25
CA GLU A 6 -6.77 -2.04 2.51
C GLU A 6 -7.11 -2.96 3.69
N PRO A 7 -7.83 -2.45 4.69
CA PRO A 7 -8.16 -3.27 5.86
C PRO A 7 -9.04 -4.47 5.51
N TYR A 8 -9.85 -4.34 4.45
CA TYR A 8 -10.74 -5.41 4.00
C TYR A 8 -10.89 -5.40 2.48
N PRO A 9 -10.86 -6.57 1.83
CA PRO A 9 -11.28 -6.66 0.44
C PRO A 9 -12.74 -6.21 0.28
N SER A 10 -13.05 -5.52 -0.80
CA SER A 10 -14.37 -4.94 -1.04
C SER A 10 -15.52 -5.95 -1.05
N TYR A 11 -15.25 -7.23 -1.30
CA TYR A 11 -16.26 -8.29 -1.29
C TYR A 11 -16.71 -8.74 0.12
N TRP A 12 -16.09 -8.22 1.17
CA TRP A 12 -16.43 -8.58 2.56
C TRP A 12 -17.62 -7.81 3.12
N HIS A 13 -18.11 -6.81 2.44
CA HIS A 13 -19.25 -6.01 2.87
C HIS A 13 -20.58 -6.79 2.96
N GLY A 14 -20.62 -8.06 2.55
CA GLY A 14 -21.81 -8.91 2.61
C GLY A 14 -21.75 -10.07 3.61
N PHE A 15 -20.67 -10.22 4.36
CA PHE A 15 -20.51 -11.31 5.31
C PHE A 15 -21.11 -10.97 6.69
N ALA A 16 -22.38 -11.29 6.89
CA ALA A 16 -23.06 -11.22 8.18
C ALA A 16 -23.43 -12.62 8.63
N GLY A 17 -22.47 -13.38 9.21
CA GLY A 17 -22.72 -14.74 9.69
C GLY A 17 -21.97 -15.05 10.99
N HIS A 18 -22.47 -16.03 11.76
CA HIS A 18 -21.76 -16.58 12.89
C HIS A 18 -20.43 -17.20 12.44
N GLY A 19 -19.30 -16.77 13.03
CA GLY A 19 -17.95 -17.17 12.62
C GLY A 19 -17.23 -16.16 11.73
N ALA A 20 -17.93 -15.17 11.17
CA ALA A 20 -17.34 -14.15 10.33
C ALA A 20 -16.30 -13.29 11.07
N LEU A 21 -16.49 -13.04 12.36
CA LEU A 21 -15.53 -12.28 13.18
C LEU A 21 -14.20 -13.01 13.36
N GLU A 22 -14.23 -14.32 13.54
CA GLU A 22 -13.02 -15.13 13.69
C GLU A 22 -12.26 -15.25 12.38
N GLU A 23 -12.96 -15.50 11.28
CA GLU A 23 -12.37 -15.49 9.94
C GLU A 23 -11.80 -14.12 9.56
N LEU A 24 -12.50 -13.06 9.94
CA LEU A 24 -12.05 -11.69 9.72
C LEU A 24 -10.78 -11.38 10.51
N ALA A 25 -10.71 -11.80 11.77
CA ALA A 25 -9.51 -11.65 12.60
C ALA A 25 -8.32 -12.41 12.02
N ASN A 26 -8.54 -13.63 11.54
CA ASN A 26 -7.50 -14.43 10.89
C ASN A 26 -7.02 -13.80 9.60
N LEU A 27 -7.92 -13.30 8.77
CA LEU A 27 -7.57 -12.61 7.52
C LEU A 27 -6.78 -11.33 7.80
N THR A 28 -7.20 -10.55 8.78
CA THR A 28 -6.49 -9.32 9.18
C THR A 28 -5.07 -9.64 9.65
N ALA A 29 -4.89 -10.71 10.43
CA ALA A 29 -3.58 -11.16 10.87
C ALA A 29 -2.70 -11.59 9.69
N GLN A 30 -3.26 -12.28 8.70
CA GLN A 30 -2.55 -12.68 7.48
C GLN A 30 -2.13 -11.48 6.63
N ILE A 31 -3.01 -10.50 6.47
CA ILE A 31 -2.71 -9.26 5.74
C ILE A 31 -1.56 -8.50 6.41
N LYS A 32 -1.61 -8.33 7.73
CA LYS A 32 -0.53 -7.68 8.49
C LYS A 32 0.79 -8.42 8.35
N LYS A 33 0.76 -9.74 8.42
CA LYS A 33 1.95 -10.59 8.25
C LYS A 33 2.54 -10.47 6.86
N HIS A 34 1.69 -10.43 5.84
CA HIS A 34 2.13 -10.23 4.46
C HIS A 34 2.76 -8.87 4.26
N ALA A 35 2.15 -7.80 4.77
CA ALA A 35 2.69 -6.45 4.69
C ALA A 35 4.04 -6.33 5.40
N ALA A 36 4.18 -6.92 6.58
CA ALA A 36 5.45 -6.97 7.29
C ALA A 36 6.54 -7.67 6.47
N SER A 37 6.22 -8.78 5.83
CA SER A 37 7.14 -9.52 4.96
C SER A 37 7.61 -8.68 3.77
N VAL A 38 6.72 -7.93 3.14
CA VAL A 38 7.06 -7.03 2.03
C VAL A 38 7.95 -5.89 2.51
N LEU A 39 7.63 -5.28 3.65
CA LEU A 39 8.45 -4.23 4.26
C LEU A 39 9.85 -4.72 4.60
N ASP A 40 9.99 -5.92 5.15
CA ASP A 40 11.29 -6.52 5.49
C ASP A 40 12.16 -6.72 4.25
N ARG A 41 11.57 -7.14 3.15
CA ARG A 41 12.30 -7.31 1.88
C ARG A 41 12.90 -5.99 1.40
N VAL A 42 12.14 -4.92 1.46
CA VAL A 42 12.61 -3.60 1.04
C VAL A 42 13.60 -3.02 2.04
N ALA A 43 13.36 -3.20 3.34
CA ALA A 43 14.31 -2.80 4.38
C ALA A 43 15.67 -3.45 4.17
N ASN A 44 15.70 -4.75 3.87
CA ASN A 44 16.94 -5.47 3.58
C ASN A 44 17.64 -4.93 2.33
N ALA A 45 16.89 -4.64 1.27
CA ALA A 45 17.45 -4.05 0.06
C ALA A 45 18.06 -2.66 0.33
N ALA A 46 17.38 -1.83 1.12
CA ALA A 46 17.87 -0.52 1.51
C ALA A 46 19.16 -0.62 2.35
N LYS A 47 19.20 -1.57 3.30
CA LYS A 47 20.42 -1.85 4.10
C LYS A 47 21.60 -2.24 3.22
N GLN A 48 21.38 -3.14 2.27
CA GLN A 48 22.42 -3.58 1.33
C GLN A 48 22.93 -2.45 0.44
N ALA A 49 22.05 -1.52 0.07
CA ALA A 49 22.40 -0.35 -0.70
C ALA A 49 23.02 0.80 0.13
N GLY A 50 23.07 0.66 1.45
CA GLY A 50 23.58 1.70 2.35
C GLY A 50 22.67 2.93 2.44
N VAL A 51 21.39 2.77 2.19
CA VAL A 51 20.40 3.85 2.19
C VAL A 51 19.68 3.89 3.53
N SER A 52 19.58 5.07 4.13
CA SER A 52 18.72 5.29 5.31
C SER A 52 17.27 5.06 4.94
N PHE A 53 16.53 4.38 5.80
CA PHE A 53 15.12 4.09 5.55
C PHE A 53 14.32 4.05 6.86
N ASP A 54 13.03 4.23 6.71
CA ASP A 54 12.03 3.99 7.74
C ASP A 54 10.87 3.22 7.10
N THR A 55 10.23 2.34 7.84
CA THR A 55 9.11 1.53 7.32
C THR A 55 7.85 1.85 8.10
N ILE A 56 6.77 2.04 7.36
CA ILE A 56 5.47 2.35 7.95
C ILE A 56 4.42 1.44 7.31
N GLN A 57 3.59 0.85 8.15
CA GLN A 57 2.39 0.17 7.72
C GLN A 57 1.18 0.98 8.11
N VAL A 58 0.36 1.33 7.13
CA VAL A 58 -0.88 2.08 7.33
C VAL A 58 -2.03 1.28 6.74
N ALA A 59 -3.06 1.04 7.52
CA ALA A 59 -4.32 0.46 7.06
C ALA A 59 -5.32 1.59 6.82
N ASP A 60 -5.77 1.75 5.58
CA ASP A 60 -6.74 2.78 5.20
C ASP A 60 -7.66 2.22 4.12
N ALA A 61 -8.94 2.59 4.19
CA ALA A 61 -9.93 2.25 3.17
C ALA A 61 -9.66 2.94 1.82
N GLN A 62 -8.90 4.04 1.83
CA GLN A 62 -8.51 4.77 0.63
C GLN A 62 -6.99 4.86 0.52
N PRO A 63 -6.33 3.89 -0.13
CA PRO A 63 -4.87 3.79 -0.18
C PRO A 63 -4.18 5.04 -0.71
N HIS A 64 -4.75 5.70 -1.72
CA HIS A 64 -4.17 6.92 -2.29
C HIS A 64 -4.10 8.07 -1.28
N GLN A 65 -5.12 8.21 -0.43
CA GLN A 65 -5.10 9.25 0.62
C GLN A 65 -4.04 8.99 1.66
N ALA A 66 -3.88 7.74 2.09
CA ALA A 66 -2.84 7.36 3.04
C ALA A 66 -1.44 7.60 2.48
N ILE A 67 -1.20 7.27 1.21
CA ILE A 67 0.08 7.52 0.54
C ILE A 67 0.39 9.03 0.53
N ILE A 68 -0.57 9.84 0.09
CA ILE A 68 -0.39 11.29 -0.03
C ILE A 68 -0.20 11.95 1.34
N ALA A 69 -1.04 11.59 2.32
CA ALA A 69 -0.94 12.12 3.67
C ALA A 69 0.41 11.76 4.33
N THR A 70 0.83 10.52 4.21
CA THR A 70 2.09 10.08 4.81
C THR A 70 3.29 10.73 4.12
N ALA A 71 3.27 10.89 2.81
CA ALA A 71 4.32 11.60 2.08
C ALA A 71 4.43 13.05 2.54
N ALA A 72 3.31 13.74 2.73
CA ALA A 72 3.27 15.11 3.24
C ALA A 72 3.76 15.19 4.68
N ASP A 73 3.25 14.32 5.57
CA ASP A 73 3.61 14.31 7.00
C ASP A 73 5.09 14.02 7.24
N ARG A 74 5.69 13.21 6.36
CA ARG A 74 7.10 12.84 6.43
C ARG A 74 8.02 13.76 5.62
N GLY A 75 7.47 14.80 4.99
CA GLY A 75 8.26 15.75 4.19
C GLY A 75 8.93 15.12 2.99
N CYS A 76 8.30 14.13 2.38
CA CYS A 76 8.83 13.48 1.18
C CYS A 76 8.77 14.42 -0.01
N ASP A 77 9.84 14.42 -0.80
CA ASP A 77 9.96 15.21 -2.02
C ASP A 77 9.73 14.41 -3.31
N LEU A 78 9.58 13.10 -3.18
CA LEU A 78 9.31 12.18 -4.29
C LEU A 78 8.51 10.98 -3.78
N ILE A 79 7.48 10.61 -4.53
CA ILE A 79 6.75 9.35 -4.33
C ILE A 79 7.16 8.41 -5.45
N VAL A 80 7.59 7.19 -5.11
CA VAL A 80 7.91 6.14 -6.09
C VAL A 80 6.89 5.03 -5.92
N MET A 81 6.22 4.67 -7.00
CA MET A 81 5.20 3.61 -6.96
C MET A 81 5.14 2.85 -8.28
N ALA A 82 4.58 1.65 -8.23
CA ALA A 82 4.38 0.84 -9.42
C ALA A 82 3.19 1.35 -10.25
N SER A 83 3.24 1.12 -11.55
CA SER A 83 2.15 1.46 -12.47
C SER A 83 0.91 0.59 -12.27
N HIS A 84 1.08 -0.64 -11.74
CA HIS A 84 0.03 -1.62 -11.51
C HIS A 84 0.07 -2.12 -10.08
N GLY A 85 -1.13 -2.30 -9.51
CA GLY A 85 -1.29 -2.98 -8.23
C GLY A 85 -1.38 -4.50 -8.39
N ARG A 86 -2.00 -5.14 -7.40
CA ARG A 86 -2.17 -6.61 -7.35
C ARG A 86 -3.09 -7.19 -8.43
N SER A 87 -3.84 -6.36 -9.14
CA SER A 87 -4.86 -6.79 -10.10
C SER A 87 -4.30 -7.27 -11.44
N GLY A 88 -3.00 -7.14 -11.69
CA GLY A 88 -2.37 -7.65 -12.91
C GLY A 88 -2.90 -7.06 -14.22
N LEU A 89 -3.37 -5.81 -14.20
CA LEU A 89 -3.87 -5.12 -15.38
C LEU A 89 -2.80 -5.02 -16.47
N SER A 90 -3.22 -4.96 -17.73
CA SER A 90 -2.31 -4.88 -18.85
C SER A 90 -1.39 -3.66 -18.79
N ALA A 91 -0.22 -3.75 -19.41
CA ALA A 91 0.81 -2.69 -19.42
C ALA A 91 0.33 -1.33 -19.97
N LEU A 92 -0.84 -1.29 -20.58
CA LEU A 92 -1.42 -0.09 -21.17
C LEU A 92 -2.35 0.68 -20.22
N VAL A 93 -2.66 0.12 -19.06
CA VAL A 93 -3.61 0.72 -18.11
C VAL A 93 -2.89 1.06 -16.81
N LEU A 94 -2.94 2.32 -16.44
CA LEU A 94 -2.43 2.79 -15.15
C LEU A 94 -3.34 2.29 -14.03
N GLY A 95 -2.75 1.75 -12.95
CA GLY A 95 -3.51 1.26 -11.80
C GLY A 95 -4.36 2.36 -11.15
N SER A 96 -5.48 1.98 -10.57
CA SER A 96 -6.45 2.92 -9.99
C SER A 96 -5.86 3.76 -8.85
N VAL A 97 -5.07 3.14 -7.97
CA VAL A 97 -4.40 3.86 -6.87
C VAL A 97 -3.37 4.84 -7.41
N THR A 98 -2.53 4.40 -8.36
CA THR A 98 -1.51 5.25 -9.00
C THR A 98 -2.16 6.46 -9.68
N ASN A 99 -3.24 6.24 -10.42
CA ASN A 99 -3.98 7.31 -11.07
C ASN A 99 -4.52 8.33 -10.05
N LYS A 100 -5.11 7.86 -8.95
CA LYS A 100 -5.63 8.75 -7.90
C LYS A 100 -4.52 9.51 -7.17
N VAL A 101 -3.37 8.90 -6.93
CA VAL A 101 -2.21 9.58 -6.37
C VAL A 101 -1.76 10.70 -7.29
N LEU A 102 -1.60 10.43 -8.58
CA LEU A 102 -1.20 11.43 -9.58
C LEU A 102 -2.17 12.62 -9.65
N MET A 103 -3.47 12.35 -9.52
CA MET A 103 -4.50 13.38 -9.59
C MET A 103 -4.56 14.28 -8.36
N HIS A 104 -4.17 13.79 -7.19
CA HIS A 104 -4.42 14.47 -5.93
C HIS A 104 -3.15 14.91 -5.18
N THR A 105 -1.98 14.46 -5.57
CA THR A 105 -0.74 14.85 -4.90
C THR A 105 -0.12 16.10 -5.52
N LYS A 106 0.57 16.87 -4.68
CA LYS A 106 1.47 17.94 -5.13
C LYS A 106 2.93 17.50 -5.17
N THR A 107 3.22 16.34 -4.62
CA THR A 107 4.57 15.76 -4.62
C THR A 107 4.83 15.08 -5.95
N PRO A 108 6.01 15.26 -6.55
CA PRO A 108 6.40 14.51 -7.76
C PRO A 108 6.26 13.01 -7.57
N VAL A 109 5.83 12.32 -8.61
CA VAL A 109 5.63 10.87 -8.59
C VAL A 109 6.44 10.22 -9.70
N LEU A 110 7.28 9.25 -9.33
CA LEU A 110 7.96 8.37 -10.27
C LEU A 110 7.17 7.07 -10.37
N VAL A 111 6.65 6.79 -11.54
CA VAL A 111 5.88 5.56 -11.79
C VAL A 111 6.79 4.53 -12.46
N CYS A 112 6.94 3.38 -11.83
CA CYS A 112 7.78 2.27 -12.30
C CYS A 112 6.91 1.16 -12.89
N GLN A 113 7.40 0.58 -13.95
CA GLN A 113 6.75 -0.61 -14.53
C GLN A 113 7.21 -1.89 -13.86
#